data_c2d59121242a8595a5311e110808af34
#
_entry.id   c2d59121242a8595a5311e110808af34
#
_cell.length_a   1.000
_cell.length_b   1.000
_cell.length_c   1.000
_cell.angle_alpha   90.00
_cell.angle_beta   90.00
_cell.angle_gamma   90.00
#
_symmetry.space_group_name_H-M   'P 1'
#
loop_
_entity.id
_entity.type
_entity.pdbx_description
1 polymer ?
#
loop_
_entity_poly.entity_id
_entity_poly.type
_entity_poly.pdbx_seq_one_letter_code
_entity_poly.pdbx_strand_id
1 'polypeptide(L)'
;MVKARQTNARLTGVFVGAALLALASTALAQTPPPQPTQAAALMDGREVRGQLSPRRYTTLAAEIPAKVISIQPQEGGAFKAGQTLVSFDCAMQQSQLDKAKAAVTATGITLEANQEMIKHAAIGKVELQVSEAEALKAQAEAKGAETVVSKCRVVAPFNGRVAEQKVREEQFVQTGQALLEVIDDSVLELEFIAPSSWLPALRNKNAVRVRVDETGKTYSARVARLGARVDPVSQSIKVVAIIEGRPAELMAGMSGRISLAQ
;
A
#
# COMPACT_ATOMS: atom_id res chain seq x y z
N MET A 1 -31.29 37.65 25.45
CA MET A 1 -32.66 38.15 25.81
C MET A 1 -33.69 37.30 25.11
N VAL A 2 -34.65 36.84 25.86
CA VAL A 2 -36.00 36.30 25.81
C VAL A 2 -35.98 34.76 25.81
N LYS A 3 -36.11 34.12 26.96
CA LYS A 3 -37.19 33.74 27.92
C LYS A 3 -38.20 32.75 27.30
N ALA A 4 -38.06 31.52 27.76
CA ALA A 4 -38.91 30.60 28.50
C ALA A 4 -40.45 30.66 28.28
N ARG A 5 -41.07 29.50 28.14
CA ARG A 5 -42.35 29.18 28.85
C ARG A 5 -42.55 27.65 28.96
N GLN A 6 -42.59 27.19 30.21
CA GLN A 6 -43.24 25.95 30.63
C GLN A 6 -44.74 26.09 30.59
N THR A 7 -45.43 25.01 30.36
CA THR A 7 -46.83 24.88 30.81
C THR A 7 -47.09 23.44 31.29
N ASN A 8 -47.29 23.31 32.61
CA ASN A 8 -47.86 22.15 33.30
C ASN A 8 -49.37 22.10 33.04
N ALA A 9 -49.91 20.89 32.92
CA ALA A 9 -51.32 20.64 33.22
C ALA A 9 -51.47 19.29 33.92
N ARG A 10 -51.82 19.34 35.20
CA ARG A 10 -52.38 18.25 36.04
C ARG A 10 -53.88 18.13 35.74
N LEU A 11 -54.41 16.93 35.83
CA LEU A 11 -55.77 16.61 36.34
C LEU A 11 -55.80 15.12 36.67
N THR A 12 -55.85 14.82 37.93
CA THR A 12 -56.87 14.22 38.84
C THR A 12 -57.87 13.30 38.14
N GLY A 13 -57.81 11.98 38.35
CA GLY A 13 -58.38 11.22 39.43
C GLY A 13 -59.74 10.64 39.05
N VAL A 14 -59.96 9.33 39.23
CA VAL A 14 -61.14 8.74 39.91
C VAL A 14 -60.87 7.21 40.08
N PHE A 15 -61.08 6.75 41.29
CA PHE A 15 -61.14 5.37 41.76
C PHE A 15 -62.50 4.76 41.42
N VAL A 16 -62.52 3.47 41.00
CA VAL A 16 -63.57 2.44 41.31
C VAL A 16 -62.99 1.10 40.91
N GLY A 17 -62.68 0.16 41.73
CA GLY A 17 -63.56 -0.79 42.39
C GLY A 17 -63.41 -2.18 41.78
N ALA A 18 -62.70 -3.03 42.47
CA ALA A 18 -62.78 -4.47 42.68
C ALA A 18 -63.48 -5.39 41.65
N ALA A 19 -62.73 -6.42 41.19
CA ALA A 19 -63.20 -7.83 41.11
C ALA A 19 -62.01 -8.78 40.93
N LEU A 20 -61.76 -9.62 41.92
CA LEU A 20 -60.85 -10.77 41.84
C LEU A 20 -61.42 -11.84 40.87
N LEU A 21 -60.69 -12.18 39.84
CA LEU A 21 -60.86 -13.43 39.13
C LEU A 21 -59.48 -14.06 38.95
N ALA A 22 -59.22 -15.10 39.74
CA ALA A 22 -58.04 -15.95 39.64
C ALA A 22 -58.17 -16.80 38.37
N LEU A 23 -57.38 -16.43 37.34
CA LEU A 23 -57.16 -17.26 36.18
C LEU A 23 -55.77 -17.89 36.32
N ALA A 24 -55.77 -19.21 36.54
CA ALA A 24 -54.58 -20.04 36.51
C ALA A 24 -53.97 -19.97 35.10
N SER A 25 -52.92 -19.19 34.93
CA SER A 25 -52.11 -19.18 33.72
C SER A 25 -51.17 -20.37 33.76
N THR A 26 -51.49 -21.40 32.97
CA THR A 26 -50.59 -22.49 32.59
C THR A 26 -49.45 -21.86 31.79
N ALA A 27 -48.28 -21.72 32.40
CA ALA A 27 -47.05 -21.37 31.75
C ALA A 27 -46.66 -22.51 30.79
N LEU A 28 -46.99 -22.39 29.53
CA LEU A 28 -46.34 -23.15 28.47
C LEU A 28 -44.87 -22.78 28.46
N ALA A 29 -44.03 -23.68 28.95
CA ALA A 29 -42.57 -23.57 28.82
C ALA A 29 -42.26 -23.56 27.30
N GLN A 30 -42.00 -22.37 26.79
CA GLN A 30 -41.42 -22.23 25.46
C GLN A 30 -39.99 -22.73 25.55
N THR A 31 -39.72 -23.91 25.01
CA THR A 31 -38.38 -24.36 24.71
C THR A 31 -37.73 -23.31 23.76
N PRO A 32 -36.58 -22.71 24.15
CA PRO A 32 -35.88 -21.81 23.25
C PRO A 32 -35.57 -22.56 21.96
N PRO A 33 -35.72 -21.92 20.77
CA PRO A 33 -35.35 -22.54 19.49
C PRO A 33 -33.90 -23.00 19.60
N PRO A 34 -33.55 -24.17 19.06
CA PRO A 34 -32.17 -24.62 19.01
C PRO A 34 -31.37 -23.53 18.34
N GLN A 35 -30.53 -22.85 19.10
CA GLN A 35 -29.50 -21.99 18.53
C GLN A 35 -28.73 -22.90 17.55
N PRO A 36 -28.49 -22.46 16.32
CA PRO A 36 -27.58 -23.20 15.45
C PRO A 36 -26.27 -23.25 16.23
N THR A 37 -25.97 -24.40 16.79
CA THR A 37 -24.64 -24.74 17.23
C THR A 37 -23.82 -24.49 15.97
N GLN A 38 -23.18 -23.32 15.89
CA GLN A 38 -22.04 -23.19 15.02
C GLN A 38 -21.12 -24.29 15.52
N ALA A 39 -21.25 -25.43 14.83
CA ALA A 39 -20.22 -26.43 14.88
C ALA A 39 -18.95 -25.65 14.54
N ALA A 40 -18.23 -25.24 15.58
CA ALA A 40 -16.82 -24.98 15.47
C ALA A 40 -16.33 -26.22 14.74
N ALA A 41 -16.15 -26.08 13.43
CA ALA A 41 -15.47 -27.07 12.65
C ALA A 41 -14.18 -27.27 13.43
N LEU A 42 -14.13 -28.38 14.16
CA LEU A 42 -12.92 -28.89 14.76
C LEU A 42 -11.93 -28.81 13.61
N MET A 43 -11.10 -27.77 13.59
CA MET A 43 -9.96 -27.68 12.70
C MET A 43 -9.15 -28.90 13.08
N ASP A 44 -9.33 -29.96 12.31
CA ASP A 44 -8.42 -31.08 12.36
C ASP A 44 -7.05 -30.43 12.18
N GLY A 45 -6.23 -30.44 13.23
CA GLY A 45 -4.98 -29.67 13.31
C GLY A 45 -3.95 -30.02 12.21
N ARG A 46 -4.46 -30.57 11.11
CA ARG A 46 -3.74 -30.99 9.92
C ARG A 46 -3.82 -29.99 8.76
N GLU A 47 -4.77 -29.06 8.77
CA GLU A 47 -4.93 -28.07 7.70
C GLU A 47 -5.05 -26.65 8.26
N VAL A 48 -4.41 -25.69 7.62
CA VAL A 48 -4.53 -24.27 7.93
C VAL A 48 -4.86 -23.47 6.66
N ARG A 49 -5.50 -22.32 6.82
CA ARG A 49 -5.75 -21.42 5.69
C ARG A 49 -4.55 -20.52 5.43
N GLY A 50 -4.32 -20.20 4.16
CA GLY A 50 -3.32 -19.25 3.72
C GLY A 50 -3.74 -18.54 2.44
N GLN A 51 -2.97 -17.55 2.08
CA GLN A 51 -3.23 -16.69 0.93
C GLN A 51 -1.97 -16.56 0.08
N LEU A 52 -2.15 -16.48 -1.22
CA LEU A 52 -1.09 -16.17 -2.16
C LEU A 52 -0.87 -14.66 -2.20
N SER A 53 0.33 -14.24 -1.87
CA SER A 53 0.76 -12.84 -1.88
C SER A 53 1.83 -12.63 -2.95
N PRO A 54 1.89 -11.46 -3.59
CA PRO A 54 2.98 -11.16 -4.48
C PRO A 54 4.27 -10.95 -3.68
N ARG A 55 5.41 -11.29 -4.26
CA ARG A 55 6.72 -11.12 -3.60
C ARG A 55 6.98 -9.68 -3.17
N ARG A 56 6.57 -8.72 -3.97
CA ARG A 56 6.68 -7.28 -3.72
C ARG A 56 5.40 -6.60 -4.18
N TYR A 57 4.99 -5.64 -3.42
CA TYR A 57 3.91 -4.73 -3.80
C TYR A 57 4.20 -3.35 -3.24
N THR A 58 3.74 -2.34 -3.92
CA THR A 58 3.85 -0.96 -3.43
C THR A 58 2.78 -0.08 -4.06
N THR A 59 2.41 0.96 -3.34
CA THR A 59 1.56 2.02 -3.87
C THR A 59 2.46 3.15 -4.35
N LEU A 60 2.40 3.45 -5.63
CA LEU A 60 3.07 4.60 -6.23
C LEU A 60 2.23 5.84 -5.99
N ALA A 61 2.84 6.89 -5.49
CA ALA A 61 2.18 8.16 -5.17
C ALA A 61 2.80 9.32 -5.94
N ALA A 62 2.04 10.40 -6.12
CA ALA A 62 2.54 11.64 -6.71
C ALA A 62 3.55 12.30 -5.75
N GLU A 63 4.73 12.64 -6.26
CA GLU A 63 5.73 13.38 -5.49
C GLU A 63 5.59 14.91 -5.65
N ILE A 64 4.89 15.35 -6.69
CA ILE A 64 4.59 16.75 -6.99
C ILE A 64 3.10 16.93 -7.29
N PRO A 65 2.52 18.12 -7.04
CA PRO A 65 1.17 18.43 -7.48
C PRO A 65 1.19 18.71 -8.99
N ALA A 66 0.41 17.96 -9.77
CA ALA A 66 0.35 18.10 -11.21
C ALA A 66 -0.90 17.44 -11.81
N LYS A 67 -1.18 17.74 -13.07
CA LYS A 67 -2.21 17.07 -13.86
C LYS A 67 -1.63 15.81 -14.51
N VAL A 68 -2.33 14.70 -14.40
CA VAL A 68 -1.98 13.45 -15.06
C VAL A 68 -2.25 13.57 -16.56
N ILE A 69 -1.22 13.32 -17.38
CA ILE A 69 -1.37 13.28 -18.86
C ILE A 69 -1.67 11.87 -19.33
N SER A 70 -0.91 10.89 -18.84
CA SER A 70 -1.07 9.51 -19.31
C SER A 70 -0.74 8.51 -18.21
N ILE A 71 -1.40 7.36 -18.29
CA ILE A 71 -1.19 6.20 -17.41
C ILE A 71 -1.03 4.96 -18.30
N GLN A 72 0.14 4.33 -18.23
CA GLN A 72 0.47 3.14 -19.04
C GLN A 72 1.40 2.19 -18.25
N PRO A 73 1.10 0.89 -18.24
CA PRO A 73 -0.08 0.23 -18.78
C PRO A 73 -1.33 0.46 -17.90
N GLN A 74 -2.49 0.10 -18.41
CA GLN A 74 -3.73 0.09 -17.66
C GLN A 74 -3.75 -1.04 -16.61
N GLU A 75 -4.75 -1.03 -15.75
CA GLU A 75 -4.97 -2.07 -14.74
C GLU A 75 -4.91 -3.49 -15.33
N GLY A 76 -4.20 -4.39 -14.65
CA GLY A 76 -3.88 -5.74 -15.14
C GLY A 76 -2.72 -5.80 -16.14
N GLY A 77 -2.26 -4.67 -16.70
CA GLY A 77 -1.18 -4.62 -17.66
C GLY A 77 0.19 -4.86 -17.04
N ALA A 78 1.08 -5.52 -17.79
CA ALA A 78 2.45 -5.81 -17.37
C ALA A 78 3.39 -4.64 -17.71
N PHE A 79 4.41 -4.44 -16.87
CA PHE A 79 5.44 -3.43 -17.06
C PHE A 79 6.84 -3.95 -16.69
N LYS A 80 7.86 -3.23 -17.12
CA LYS A 80 9.28 -3.50 -16.80
C LYS A 80 9.81 -2.45 -15.83
N ALA A 81 10.79 -2.83 -15.01
CA ALA A 81 11.52 -1.90 -14.15
C ALA A 81 12.08 -0.71 -14.98
N GLY A 82 11.95 0.50 -14.42
CA GLY A 82 12.35 1.73 -15.11
C GLY A 82 11.37 2.25 -16.18
N GLN A 83 10.32 1.50 -16.50
CA GLN A 83 9.28 1.97 -17.42
C GLN A 83 8.47 3.10 -16.77
N THR A 84 8.20 4.16 -17.51
CA THR A 84 7.29 5.22 -17.06
C THR A 84 5.87 4.69 -17.02
N LEU A 85 5.23 4.76 -15.84
CA LEU A 85 3.86 4.31 -15.62
C LEU A 85 2.87 5.47 -15.63
N VAL A 86 3.28 6.62 -15.11
CA VAL A 86 2.46 7.84 -15.10
C VAL A 86 3.31 9.01 -15.56
N SER A 87 2.74 9.85 -16.41
CA SER A 87 3.35 11.12 -16.81
C SER A 87 2.46 12.28 -16.40
N PHE A 88 3.08 13.37 -15.97
CA PHE A 88 2.41 14.58 -15.55
C PHE A 88 2.65 15.75 -16.51
N ASP A 89 1.72 16.71 -16.53
CA ASP A 89 1.96 18.01 -17.13
C ASP A 89 2.95 18.81 -16.27
N CYS A 90 4.11 19.03 -16.82
CA CYS A 90 5.23 19.68 -16.17
C CYS A 90 5.78 20.88 -16.96
N ALA A 91 4.97 21.51 -17.77
CA ALA A 91 5.41 22.66 -18.56
C ALA A 91 6.01 23.78 -17.70
N MET A 92 5.41 24.02 -16.52
CA MET A 92 5.91 25.02 -15.56
C MET A 92 7.26 24.62 -14.96
N GLN A 93 7.39 23.37 -14.51
CA GLN A 93 8.62 22.84 -13.90
C GLN A 93 9.77 22.82 -14.95
N GLN A 94 9.44 22.48 -16.19
CA GLN A 94 10.41 22.53 -17.29
C GLN A 94 10.90 23.97 -17.54
N SER A 95 9.99 24.94 -17.56
CA SER A 95 10.33 26.35 -17.74
C SER A 95 11.22 26.87 -16.59
N GLN A 96 10.98 26.40 -15.35
CA GLN A 96 11.84 26.73 -14.20
C GLN A 96 13.24 26.14 -14.35
N LEU A 97 13.34 24.89 -14.82
CA LEU A 97 14.63 24.27 -15.11
C LEU A 97 15.39 25.03 -16.19
N ASP A 98 14.71 25.41 -17.28
CA ASP A 98 15.34 26.13 -18.39
C ASP A 98 15.84 27.52 -17.93
N LYS A 99 15.07 28.23 -17.08
CA LYS A 99 15.51 29.46 -16.44
C LYS A 99 16.75 29.24 -15.56
N ALA A 100 16.76 28.19 -14.75
CA ALA A 100 17.91 27.88 -13.90
C ALA A 100 19.16 27.51 -14.72
N LYS A 101 19.01 26.77 -15.83
CA LYS A 101 20.09 26.47 -16.76
C LYS A 101 20.67 27.74 -17.43
N ALA A 102 19.80 28.68 -17.79
CA ALA A 102 20.24 29.98 -18.33
C ALA A 102 21.06 30.77 -17.29
N ALA A 103 20.68 30.72 -16.01
CA ALA A 103 21.46 31.34 -14.93
C ALA A 103 22.83 30.67 -14.77
N VAL A 104 22.93 29.35 -14.86
CA VAL A 104 24.22 28.62 -14.86
C VAL A 104 25.11 29.10 -16.01
N THR A 105 24.56 29.26 -17.20
CA THR A 105 25.31 29.76 -18.35
C THR A 105 25.81 31.20 -18.11
N ALA A 106 24.95 32.06 -17.65
CA ALA A 106 25.32 33.47 -17.38
C ALA A 106 26.42 33.61 -16.33
N THR A 107 26.26 32.91 -15.19
CA THR A 107 27.27 32.94 -14.12
C THR A 107 28.58 32.26 -14.52
N GLY A 108 28.48 31.21 -15.36
CA GLY A 108 29.67 30.56 -15.93
C GLY A 108 30.51 31.51 -16.80
N ILE A 109 29.86 32.28 -17.68
CA ILE A 109 30.53 33.29 -18.52
C ILE A 109 31.20 34.37 -17.64
N THR A 110 30.49 34.82 -16.60
CA THR A 110 31.06 35.82 -15.67
C THR A 110 32.27 35.25 -14.95
N LEU A 111 32.20 34.02 -14.47
CA LEU A 111 33.30 33.34 -13.80
C LEU A 111 34.52 33.20 -14.72
N GLU A 112 34.30 32.72 -15.95
CA GLU A 112 35.38 32.60 -16.95
C GLU A 112 36.06 33.96 -17.25
N ALA A 113 35.26 35.00 -17.45
CA ALA A 113 35.77 36.35 -17.63
C ALA A 113 36.61 36.81 -16.40
N ASN A 114 36.14 36.59 -15.20
CA ASN A 114 36.87 36.95 -13.95
C ASN A 114 38.15 36.10 -13.81
N GLN A 115 38.14 34.86 -14.19
CA GLN A 115 39.35 34.01 -14.20
C GLN A 115 40.40 34.51 -15.18
N GLU A 116 40.01 35.10 -16.31
CA GLU A 116 40.93 35.73 -17.23
C GLU A 116 41.43 37.09 -16.67
N MET A 117 40.52 37.91 -16.12
CA MET A 117 40.88 39.22 -15.59
C MET A 117 41.88 39.18 -14.40
N ILE A 118 41.78 38.15 -13.55
CA ILE A 118 42.72 38.01 -12.42
C ILE A 118 44.14 37.68 -12.89
N LYS A 119 44.31 36.98 -14.00
CA LYS A 119 45.62 36.70 -14.60
C LYS A 119 46.35 37.99 -15.01
N HIS A 120 45.59 39.01 -15.33
CA HIS A 120 46.08 40.34 -15.69
C HIS A 120 46.05 41.35 -14.54
N ALA A 121 45.81 40.87 -13.28
CA ALA A 121 45.65 41.70 -12.08
C ALA A 121 44.55 42.78 -12.23
N ALA A 122 43.54 42.55 -13.09
CA ALA A 122 42.47 43.50 -13.37
C ALA A 122 41.35 43.44 -12.33
N ILE A 123 41.29 42.37 -11.53
CA ILE A 123 40.31 42.17 -10.43
C ILE A 123 41.02 41.64 -9.19
N GLY A 124 40.35 41.77 -8.01
CA GLY A 124 40.81 41.23 -6.75
C GLY A 124 40.40 39.75 -6.54
N LYS A 125 41.12 39.05 -5.65
CA LYS A 125 40.80 37.66 -5.29
C LYS A 125 39.39 37.51 -4.72
N VAL A 126 38.88 38.50 -3.99
CA VAL A 126 37.52 38.46 -3.41
C VAL A 126 36.46 38.43 -4.51
N GLU A 127 36.65 39.24 -5.55
CA GLU A 127 35.69 39.28 -6.69
C GLU A 127 35.63 37.96 -7.45
N LEU A 128 36.79 37.32 -7.68
CA LEU A 128 36.83 35.98 -8.24
C LEU A 128 36.09 34.99 -7.34
N GLN A 129 36.34 34.98 -6.04
CA GLN A 129 35.66 34.09 -5.11
C GLN A 129 34.15 34.31 -5.06
N VAL A 130 33.70 35.56 -5.20
CA VAL A 130 32.24 35.86 -5.30
C VAL A 130 31.66 35.24 -6.58
N SER A 131 32.33 35.43 -7.73
CA SER A 131 31.82 34.82 -8.97
C SER A 131 31.84 33.29 -8.98
N GLU A 132 32.82 32.66 -8.31
CA GLU A 132 32.85 31.22 -8.07
C GLU A 132 31.65 30.77 -7.22
N ALA A 133 31.35 31.48 -6.15
CA ALA A 133 30.21 31.17 -5.27
C ALA A 133 28.87 31.35 -5.97
N GLU A 134 28.73 32.39 -6.82
CA GLU A 134 27.53 32.63 -7.61
C GLU A 134 27.33 31.53 -8.67
N ALA A 135 28.38 31.09 -9.34
CA ALA A 135 28.31 29.98 -10.28
C ALA A 135 27.89 28.65 -9.59
N LEU A 136 28.46 28.35 -8.42
CA LEU A 136 28.07 27.18 -7.61
C LEU A 136 26.62 27.27 -7.16
N LYS A 137 26.15 28.44 -6.74
CA LYS A 137 24.75 28.67 -6.36
C LYS A 137 23.81 28.39 -7.54
N ALA A 138 24.09 28.94 -8.72
CA ALA A 138 23.29 28.73 -9.92
C ALA A 138 23.25 27.24 -10.30
N GLN A 139 24.37 26.53 -10.21
CA GLN A 139 24.45 25.09 -10.46
C GLN A 139 23.57 24.30 -9.48
N ALA A 140 23.58 24.65 -8.20
CA ALA A 140 22.74 24.02 -7.18
C ALA A 140 21.25 24.27 -7.43
N GLU A 141 20.87 25.48 -7.83
CA GLU A 141 19.48 25.82 -8.22
C GLU A 141 19.02 25.02 -9.44
N ALA A 142 19.85 24.92 -10.48
CA ALA A 142 19.54 24.11 -11.66
C ALA A 142 19.39 22.62 -11.31
N LYS A 143 20.25 22.10 -10.44
CA LYS A 143 20.14 20.70 -9.96
C LYS A 143 18.87 20.46 -9.16
N GLY A 144 18.47 21.44 -8.33
CA GLY A 144 17.19 21.40 -7.63
C GLY A 144 16.00 21.33 -8.59
N ALA A 145 15.98 22.21 -9.61
CA ALA A 145 14.93 22.23 -10.63
C ALA A 145 14.91 20.94 -11.45
N GLU A 146 16.08 20.39 -11.82
CA GLU A 146 16.18 19.10 -12.51
C GLU A 146 15.59 17.97 -11.68
N THR A 147 15.82 17.95 -10.38
CA THR A 147 15.23 16.97 -9.45
C THR A 147 13.72 17.08 -9.45
N VAL A 148 13.13 18.27 -9.44
CA VAL A 148 11.68 18.47 -9.53
C VAL A 148 11.14 17.94 -10.88
N VAL A 149 11.80 18.25 -12.01
CA VAL A 149 11.41 17.72 -13.33
C VAL A 149 11.52 16.20 -13.40
N SER A 150 12.46 15.58 -12.71
CA SER A 150 12.55 14.12 -12.66
C SER A 150 11.29 13.47 -12.04
N LYS A 151 10.56 14.18 -11.17
CA LYS A 151 9.30 13.73 -10.55
C LYS A 151 8.09 13.84 -11.46
N CYS A 152 8.26 14.42 -12.65
CA CYS A 152 7.22 14.50 -13.67
C CYS A 152 6.86 13.14 -14.29
N ARG A 153 7.61 12.12 -13.98
CA ARG A 153 7.37 10.74 -14.42
C ARG A 153 7.49 9.80 -13.25
N VAL A 154 6.47 9.00 -13.05
CA VAL A 154 6.50 7.91 -12.08
C VAL A 154 6.96 6.66 -12.81
N VAL A 155 8.10 6.13 -12.39
CA VAL A 155 8.72 4.95 -13.00
C VAL A 155 8.52 3.71 -12.15
N ALA A 156 8.43 2.56 -12.80
CA ALA A 156 8.28 1.27 -12.15
C ALA A 156 9.55 0.89 -11.37
N PRO A 157 9.44 0.56 -10.07
CA PRO A 157 10.60 0.18 -9.24
C PRO A 157 11.08 -1.26 -9.49
N PHE A 158 10.27 -2.10 -10.11
CA PHE A 158 10.54 -3.50 -10.43
C PHE A 158 9.69 -3.95 -11.63
N ASN A 159 9.90 -5.16 -12.13
CA ASN A 159 9.03 -5.77 -13.14
C ASN A 159 7.76 -6.30 -12.48
N GLY A 160 6.60 -6.12 -13.12
CA GLY A 160 5.35 -6.57 -12.53
C GLY A 160 4.10 -6.19 -13.30
N ARG A 161 2.99 -6.08 -12.61
CA ARG A 161 1.68 -5.68 -13.14
C ARG A 161 1.05 -4.57 -12.30
N VAL A 162 0.21 -3.78 -12.94
CA VAL A 162 -0.67 -2.82 -12.25
C VAL A 162 -1.83 -3.61 -11.62
N ALA A 163 -1.90 -3.60 -10.29
CA ALA A 163 -2.97 -4.27 -9.55
C ALA A 163 -4.23 -3.41 -9.48
N GLU A 164 -4.06 -2.09 -9.27
CA GLU A 164 -5.15 -1.14 -9.16
C GLU A 164 -4.73 0.24 -9.66
N GLN A 165 -5.62 0.89 -10.40
CA GLN A 165 -5.47 2.28 -10.84
C GLN A 165 -6.37 3.18 -9.98
N LYS A 166 -5.77 4.08 -9.17
CA LYS A 166 -6.49 4.93 -8.21
C LYS A 166 -6.82 6.33 -8.75
N VAL A 167 -6.25 6.71 -9.89
CA VAL A 167 -6.45 8.01 -10.53
C VAL A 167 -6.73 7.85 -12.02
N ARG A 168 -7.22 8.90 -12.65
CA ARG A 168 -7.53 8.92 -14.10
C ARG A 168 -6.65 9.93 -14.83
N GLU A 169 -6.50 9.74 -16.13
CA GLU A 169 -5.94 10.76 -17.01
C GLU A 169 -6.77 12.04 -16.92
N GLU A 170 -6.14 13.17 -17.15
CA GLU A 170 -6.71 14.50 -17.02
C GLU A 170 -7.06 14.94 -15.57
N GLN A 171 -6.88 14.06 -14.59
CA GLN A 171 -7.10 14.37 -13.17
C GLN A 171 -5.91 15.15 -12.60
N PHE A 172 -6.20 16.18 -11.79
CA PHE A 172 -5.19 16.85 -10.98
C PHE A 172 -4.96 16.08 -9.68
N VAL A 173 -3.70 15.85 -9.34
CA VAL A 173 -3.28 15.11 -8.14
C VAL A 173 -2.43 15.98 -7.22
N GLN A 174 -2.48 15.69 -5.94
CA GLN A 174 -1.69 16.35 -4.91
C GLN A 174 -0.48 15.50 -4.53
N THR A 175 0.53 16.13 -3.92
CA THR A 175 1.67 15.41 -3.36
C THR A 175 1.21 14.38 -2.33
N GLY A 176 1.71 13.15 -2.41
CA GLY A 176 1.33 12.03 -1.56
C GLY A 176 0.07 11.28 -1.98
N GLN A 177 -0.66 11.75 -2.99
CA GLN A 177 -1.84 11.06 -3.51
C GLN A 177 -1.45 9.76 -4.19
N ALA A 178 -2.08 8.65 -3.79
CA ALA A 178 -1.89 7.35 -4.41
C ALA A 178 -2.35 7.36 -5.87
N LEU A 179 -1.53 6.82 -6.77
CA LEU A 179 -1.75 6.77 -8.21
C LEU A 179 -2.06 5.36 -8.69
N LEU A 180 -1.15 4.45 -8.42
CA LEU A 180 -1.20 3.05 -8.85
C LEU A 180 -0.77 2.15 -7.72
N GLU A 181 -1.41 1.00 -7.61
CA GLU A 181 -0.89 -0.13 -6.84
C GLU A 181 -0.24 -1.12 -7.80
N VAL A 182 1.01 -1.46 -7.54
CA VAL A 182 1.81 -2.32 -8.41
C VAL A 182 2.34 -3.52 -7.65
N ILE A 183 2.34 -4.68 -8.31
CA ILE A 183 2.75 -5.95 -7.74
C ILE A 183 3.80 -6.64 -8.60
N ASP A 184 4.72 -7.36 -7.96
CA ASP A 184 5.63 -8.30 -8.61
C ASP A 184 5.03 -9.70 -8.51
N ASP A 185 4.39 -10.14 -9.58
CA ASP A 185 3.76 -11.45 -9.71
C ASP A 185 4.72 -12.54 -10.24
N SER A 186 6.01 -12.24 -10.35
CA SER A 186 7.02 -13.17 -10.84
C SER A 186 7.20 -14.38 -9.92
N VAL A 187 6.97 -14.18 -8.63
CA VAL A 187 7.02 -15.21 -7.59
C VAL A 187 5.84 -14.97 -6.64
N LEU A 188 5.00 -15.98 -6.47
CA LEU A 188 3.92 -15.96 -5.50
C LEU A 188 4.40 -16.58 -4.20
N GLU A 189 4.26 -15.86 -3.11
CA GLU A 189 4.52 -16.30 -1.75
C GLU A 189 3.20 -16.76 -1.12
N LEU A 190 3.21 -17.94 -0.51
CA LEU A 190 2.09 -18.47 0.25
C LEU A 190 2.28 -18.06 1.71
N GLU A 191 1.45 -17.12 2.17
CA GLU A 191 1.47 -16.66 3.56
C GLU A 191 0.40 -17.36 4.37
N PHE A 192 0.76 -17.91 5.51
CA PHE A 192 -0.18 -18.58 6.43
C PHE A 192 0.29 -18.54 7.87
N ILE A 193 -0.66 -18.79 8.76
CA ILE A 193 -0.42 -18.89 10.20
C ILE A 193 -0.54 -20.37 10.56
N ALA A 194 0.56 -20.98 10.99
CA ALA A 194 0.62 -22.37 11.37
C ALA A 194 0.66 -22.54 12.90
N PRO A 195 0.08 -23.63 13.46
CA PRO A 195 0.30 -23.99 14.84
C PRO A 195 1.78 -24.19 15.13
N SER A 196 2.25 -23.78 16.31
CA SER A 196 3.66 -23.93 16.70
C SER A 196 4.12 -25.39 16.75
N SER A 197 3.18 -26.32 16.92
CA SER A 197 3.43 -27.76 16.83
C SER A 197 3.94 -28.24 15.48
N TRP A 198 3.74 -27.45 14.41
CA TRP A 198 4.27 -27.75 13.07
C TRP A 198 5.74 -27.40 12.90
N LEU A 199 6.33 -26.61 13.82
CA LEU A 199 7.72 -26.14 13.70
C LEU A 199 8.75 -27.25 13.43
N PRO A 200 8.73 -28.41 14.10
CA PRO A 200 9.70 -29.48 13.80
C PRO A 200 9.60 -29.99 12.36
N ALA A 201 8.36 -30.16 11.86
CA ALA A 201 8.12 -30.62 10.51
C ALA A 201 8.51 -29.56 9.46
N LEU A 202 8.16 -28.28 9.71
CA LEU A 202 8.48 -27.17 8.82
C LEU A 202 10.00 -26.93 8.71
N ARG A 203 10.76 -27.14 9.80
CA ARG A 203 12.23 -27.03 9.79
C ARG A 203 12.90 -28.20 9.08
N ASN A 204 12.36 -29.41 9.19
CA ASN A 204 12.98 -30.62 8.67
C ASN A 204 12.64 -30.90 7.21
N LYS A 205 11.37 -30.74 6.84
CA LYS A 205 10.88 -31.10 5.48
C LYS A 205 10.83 -29.91 4.53
N ASN A 206 10.79 -28.69 5.04
CA ASN A 206 10.71 -27.45 4.27
C ASN A 206 9.63 -27.42 3.16
N ALA A 207 8.67 -28.35 3.18
CA ALA A 207 7.66 -28.52 2.14
C ALA A 207 6.25 -28.58 2.73
N VAL A 208 5.34 -27.88 2.09
CA VAL A 208 3.92 -27.90 2.37
C VAL A 208 3.15 -28.07 1.07
N ARG A 209 1.91 -28.55 1.15
CA ARG A 209 0.98 -28.60 0.03
C ARG A 209 -0.14 -27.60 0.25
N VAL A 210 -0.48 -26.86 -0.77
CA VAL A 210 -1.63 -25.95 -0.75
C VAL A 210 -2.65 -26.39 -1.78
N ARG A 211 -3.88 -26.60 -1.36
CA ARG A 211 -5.02 -26.76 -2.25
C ARG A 211 -5.69 -25.40 -2.41
N VAL A 212 -5.51 -24.79 -3.56
CA VAL A 212 -6.06 -23.47 -3.88
C VAL A 212 -7.55 -23.60 -4.14
N ASP A 213 -8.36 -22.83 -3.43
CA ASP A 213 -9.83 -22.95 -3.46
C ASP A 213 -10.38 -22.54 -4.84
N GLU A 214 -9.82 -21.52 -5.49
CA GLU A 214 -10.25 -20.98 -6.78
C GLU A 214 -9.97 -21.92 -7.97
N THR A 215 -8.86 -22.66 -7.91
CA THR A 215 -8.49 -23.60 -8.99
C THR A 215 -8.87 -25.05 -8.68
N GLY A 216 -9.13 -25.38 -7.42
CA GLY A 216 -9.36 -26.74 -6.93
C GLY A 216 -8.13 -27.66 -7.00
N LYS A 217 -7.00 -27.16 -7.49
CA LYS A 217 -5.75 -27.91 -7.66
C LYS A 217 -4.85 -27.81 -6.44
N THR A 218 -3.96 -28.80 -6.30
CA THR A 218 -2.96 -28.84 -5.24
C THR A 218 -1.58 -28.53 -5.79
N TYR A 219 -0.87 -27.62 -5.13
CA TYR A 219 0.48 -27.19 -5.49
C TYR A 219 1.43 -27.46 -4.35
N SER A 220 2.67 -27.80 -4.69
CA SER A 220 3.78 -27.90 -3.71
C SER A 220 4.35 -26.53 -3.46
N ALA A 221 4.67 -26.23 -2.19
CA ALA A 221 5.34 -25.02 -1.81
C ALA A 221 6.49 -25.33 -0.85
N ARG A 222 7.59 -24.59 -1.01
CA ARG A 222 8.77 -24.70 -0.15
C ARG A 222 8.76 -23.58 0.87
N VAL A 223 8.92 -23.93 2.14
CA VAL A 223 9.06 -22.95 3.22
C VAL A 223 10.30 -22.09 2.99
N ALA A 224 10.08 -20.80 2.82
CA ALA A 224 11.15 -19.82 2.61
C ALA A 224 11.54 -19.11 3.90
N ARG A 225 10.55 -18.76 4.72
CA ARG A 225 10.76 -18.01 5.97
C ARG A 225 9.79 -18.48 7.04
N LEU A 226 10.29 -18.58 8.26
CA LEU A 226 9.48 -18.74 9.48
C LEU A 226 9.51 -17.44 10.26
N GLY A 227 8.42 -17.08 10.88
CA GLY A 227 8.34 -15.94 11.78
C GLY A 227 9.39 -16.03 12.90
N ALA A 228 9.92 -14.91 13.30
CA ALA A 228 10.93 -14.86 14.35
C ALA A 228 10.36 -15.13 15.76
N ARG A 229 9.02 -15.05 15.92
CA ARG A 229 8.33 -15.19 17.20
C ARG A 229 7.08 -16.05 17.05
N VAL A 230 6.84 -16.89 18.03
CA VAL A 230 5.57 -17.59 18.22
C VAL A 230 4.64 -16.65 19.01
N ASP A 231 3.42 -16.50 18.58
CA ASP A 231 2.39 -15.81 19.36
C ASP A 231 2.01 -16.67 20.58
N PRO A 232 2.17 -16.15 21.82
CA PRO A 232 1.96 -16.96 23.02
C PRO A 232 0.49 -17.26 23.31
N VAL A 233 -0.43 -16.43 22.79
CA VAL A 233 -1.88 -16.58 23.03
C VAL A 233 -2.47 -17.62 22.07
N SER A 234 -2.20 -17.45 20.78
CA SER A 234 -2.70 -18.36 19.75
C SER A 234 -1.81 -19.56 19.50
N GLN A 235 -0.63 -19.64 20.13
CA GLN A 235 0.38 -20.69 19.93
C GLN A 235 0.68 -20.91 18.43
N SER A 236 0.76 -19.84 17.68
CA SER A 236 0.92 -19.89 16.24
C SER A 236 2.14 -19.09 15.74
N ILE A 237 2.57 -19.39 14.53
CA ILE A 237 3.70 -18.75 13.87
C ILE A 237 3.33 -18.39 12.43
N LYS A 238 3.76 -17.21 11.98
CA LYS A 238 3.65 -16.83 10.56
C LYS A 238 4.67 -17.60 9.75
N VAL A 239 4.23 -18.20 8.67
CA VAL A 239 5.06 -18.97 7.71
C VAL A 239 4.88 -18.35 6.33
N VAL A 240 5.98 -18.24 5.62
CA VAL A 240 6.00 -17.85 4.22
C VAL A 240 6.66 -18.97 3.43
N ALA A 241 5.94 -19.50 2.44
CA ALA A 241 6.45 -20.50 1.53
C ALA A 241 6.36 -19.99 0.08
N ILE A 242 7.19 -20.50 -0.80
CA ILE A 242 7.21 -20.17 -2.22
C ILE A 242 6.60 -21.34 -2.98
N ILE A 243 5.63 -21.07 -3.84
CA ILE A 243 5.04 -22.06 -4.73
C ILE A 243 6.11 -22.57 -5.70
N GLU A 244 6.20 -23.88 -5.84
CA GLU A 244 7.14 -24.49 -6.79
C GLU A 244 6.58 -24.39 -8.23
N GLY A 245 7.43 -23.99 -9.14
CA GLY A 245 7.02 -23.71 -10.54
C GLY A 245 6.41 -22.30 -10.70
N ARG A 246 5.78 -22.08 -11.84
CA ARG A 246 5.03 -20.84 -12.17
C ARG A 246 3.71 -21.21 -12.82
N PRO A 247 2.74 -21.75 -12.08
CA PRO A 247 1.43 -22.05 -12.64
C PRO A 247 0.76 -20.73 -13.10
N ALA A 248 0.49 -20.66 -14.41
CA ALA A 248 -0.03 -19.42 -15.02
C ALA A 248 -1.45 -19.06 -14.53
N GLU A 249 -2.16 -20.04 -13.97
CA GLU A 249 -3.51 -19.87 -13.42
C GLU A 249 -3.52 -19.25 -12.00
N LEU A 250 -2.38 -19.18 -11.30
CA LEU A 250 -2.33 -18.62 -9.96
C LEU A 250 -2.16 -17.12 -10.00
N MET A 251 -2.92 -16.43 -9.16
CA MET A 251 -2.88 -14.99 -8.99
C MET A 251 -2.68 -14.62 -7.51
N ALA A 252 -2.05 -13.49 -7.27
CA ALA A 252 -2.01 -12.90 -5.94
C ALA A 252 -3.45 -12.63 -5.44
N GLY A 253 -3.68 -12.88 -4.16
CA GLY A 253 -5.01 -12.77 -3.55
C GLY A 253 -5.77 -14.10 -3.45
N MET A 254 -5.42 -15.12 -4.23
CA MET A 254 -6.05 -16.45 -4.11
C MET A 254 -5.76 -17.06 -2.75
N SER A 255 -6.71 -17.86 -2.26
CA SER A 255 -6.65 -18.51 -0.97
C SER A 255 -6.67 -20.04 -1.09
N GLY A 256 -6.25 -20.72 -0.02
CA GLY A 256 -6.25 -22.18 -0.03
C GLY A 256 -6.03 -22.79 1.35
N ARG A 257 -6.16 -24.13 1.37
CA ARG A 257 -5.90 -24.95 2.54
C ARG A 257 -4.54 -25.59 2.42
N ILE A 258 -3.78 -25.48 3.50
CA ILE A 258 -2.38 -25.89 3.56
C ILE A 258 -2.28 -27.05 4.51
N SER A 259 -1.60 -28.10 4.05
CA SER A 259 -1.23 -29.28 4.84
C SER A 259 0.26 -29.52 4.79
N LEU A 260 0.80 -30.18 5.82
CA LEU A 260 2.19 -30.65 5.81
C LEU A 260 2.36 -31.70 4.69
N ALA A 261 3.47 -31.61 3.96
CA ALA A 261 3.84 -32.69 3.05
C ALA A 261 4.21 -33.93 3.88
N GLN A 262 3.53 -35.04 3.61
CA GLN A 262 3.83 -36.32 4.23
C GLN A 262 5.14 -36.90 3.72
#